data_0652da225ef10c72d72bec7d430931b3
#
_entry.id   0652da225ef10c72d72bec7d430931b3
#
_cell.length_a   1.000
_cell.length_b   1.000
_cell.length_c   1.000
_cell.angle_alpha   90.00
_cell.angle_beta   90.00
_cell.angle_gamma   90.00
#
_symmetry.space_group_name_H-M   'P 1'
#
loop_
_entity.id
_entity.type
_entity.pdbx_description
1 polymer ?
#
loop_
_entity_poly.entity_id
_entity_poly.type
_entity_poly.pdbx_seq_one_letter_code
_entity_poly.pdbx_strand_id
1 'polypeptide(L)'
;MISVKQIDFFNKNGYLIVENVIDDTECDKFLETCKNYSIENNENFTEILQAHNKIPQALSFLKNPKIVDIIQTLLKGEAVGLQTVCSFKKYNTISAEYAWNPHQDNSYMQSEKNSYISGDIILDDHLEGTGRLYVYPGSHEEDLLPFEENKSFDLKK
;
A
#
# COMPACT_ATOMS: atom_id res chain seq x y z
N MET A 1 12.07 10.15 11.74
CA MET A 1 13.04 9.01 11.86
C MET A 1 12.45 7.92 12.72
N ILE A 2 12.51 6.69 12.28
CA ILE A 2 12.13 5.50 13.05
C ILE A 2 13.26 5.10 14.02
N SER A 3 12.91 4.46 15.13
CA SER A 3 13.86 4.01 16.16
C SER A 3 14.57 2.71 15.78
N VAL A 4 15.70 2.43 16.41
CA VAL A 4 16.42 1.15 16.26
C VAL A 4 15.51 -0.05 16.56
N LYS A 5 14.66 0.03 17.59
CA LYS A 5 13.69 -1.03 17.92
C LYS A 5 12.69 -1.29 16.80
N GLN A 6 12.25 -0.24 16.09
CA GLN A 6 11.34 -0.38 14.94
C GLN A 6 12.07 -1.00 13.74
N ILE A 7 13.32 -0.65 13.52
CA ILE A 7 14.16 -1.28 12.48
C ILE A 7 14.36 -2.76 12.77
N ASP A 8 14.69 -3.11 14.02
CA ASP A 8 14.86 -4.51 14.46
C ASP A 8 13.56 -5.30 14.31
N PHE A 9 12.43 -4.68 14.66
CA PHE A 9 11.09 -5.27 14.47
C PHE A 9 10.81 -5.53 12.99
N PHE A 10 11.07 -4.56 12.12
CA PHE A 10 10.90 -4.73 10.67
C PHE A 10 11.79 -5.83 10.11
N ASN A 11 13.06 -5.81 10.45
CA ASN A 11 14.00 -6.84 10.00
C ASN A 11 13.57 -8.26 10.41
N LYS A 12 12.95 -8.40 11.59
CA LYS A 12 12.49 -9.70 12.09
C LYS A 12 11.16 -10.13 11.50
N ASN A 13 10.23 -9.19 11.29
CA ASN A 13 8.83 -9.53 10.99
C ASN A 13 8.43 -9.21 9.54
N GLY A 14 9.22 -8.40 8.81
CA GLY A 14 8.94 -8.02 7.43
C GLY A 14 7.89 -6.94 7.24
N TYR A 15 7.40 -6.35 8.32
CA TYR A 15 6.48 -5.21 8.28
C TYR A 15 6.71 -4.25 9.44
N LEU A 16 6.25 -3.02 9.29
CA LEU A 16 6.29 -2.01 10.34
C LEU A 16 5.06 -1.10 10.22
N ILE A 17 4.44 -0.79 11.35
CA ILE A 17 3.42 0.23 11.44
C ILE A 17 4.06 1.48 12.05
N VAL A 18 3.91 2.60 11.36
CA VAL A 18 4.40 3.91 11.84
C VAL A 18 3.21 4.85 11.91
N GLU A 19 2.87 5.25 13.12
CA GLU A 19 1.74 6.13 13.38
C GLU A 19 2.10 7.61 13.15
N ASN A 20 1.10 8.43 12.83
CA ASN A 20 1.20 9.88 12.74
C ASN A 20 2.24 10.39 11.72
N VAL A 21 2.45 9.64 10.62
CA VAL A 21 3.33 10.07 9.52
C VAL A 21 2.68 11.18 8.71
N ILE A 22 1.40 11.02 8.41
CA ILE A 22 0.53 11.96 7.70
C ILE A 22 -0.53 12.46 8.67
N ASP A 23 -0.88 13.73 8.59
CA ASP A 23 -1.93 14.37 9.39
C ASP A 23 -3.32 13.92 8.90
N ASP A 24 -4.26 13.68 9.83
CA ASP A 24 -5.62 13.25 9.51
C ASP A 24 -6.32 14.21 8.56
N THR A 25 -6.12 15.52 8.76
CA THR A 25 -6.70 16.56 7.87
C THR A 25 -6.15 16.45 6.45
N GLU A 26 -4.90 16.03 6.28
CA GLU A 26 -4.27 15.80 4.98
C GLU A 26 -4.83 14.54 4.34
N CYS A 27 -5.05 13.49 5.12
CA CYS A 27 -5.72 12.26 4.67
C CYS A 27 -7.16 12.53 4.20
N ASP A 28 -7.95 13.27 4.98
CA ASP A 28 -9.33 13.65 4.64
C ASP A 28 -9.40 14.44 3.33
N LYS A 29 -8.54 15.44 3.17
CA LYS A 29 -8.44 16.23 1.93
C LYS A 29 -8.06 15.38 0.73
N PHE A 30 -7.15 14.45 0.92
CA PHE A 30 -6.75 13.55 -0.16
C PHE A 30 -7.88 12.60 -0.54
N LEU A 31 -8.59 12.04 0.43
CA LEU A 31 -9.75 11.19 0.21
C LEU A 31 -10.85 11.93 -0.59
N GLU A 32 -11.13 13.19 -0.22
CA GLU A 32 -12.07 14.04 -0.96
C GLU A 32 -11.59 14.30 -2.39
N THR A 33 -10.30 14.57 -2.58
CA THR A 33 -9.72 14.76 -3.92
C THR A 33 -9.87 13.52 -4.78
N CYS A 34 -9.65 12.32 -4.23
CA CYS A 34 -9.84 11.06 -4.95
C CYS A 34 -11.30 10.85 -5.34
N LYS A 35 -12.25 11.17 -4.45
CA LYS A 35 -13.70 11.11 -4.76
C LYS A 35 -14.06 12.02 -5.93
N ASN A 36 -13.60 13.28 -5.88
CA ASN A 36 -13.87 14.25 -6.93
C ASN A 36 -13.25 13.83 -8.26
N TYR A 37 -12.00 13.34 -8.24
CA TYR A 37 -11.35 12.81 -9.43
C TYR A 37 -12.15 11.68 -10.09
N SER A 38 -12.66 10.74 -9.31
CA SER A 38 -13.47 9.62 -9.83
C SER A 38 -14.78 10.09 -10.43
N ILE A 39 -15.44 11.09 -9.81
CA ILE A 39 -16.67 11.69 -10.34
C ILE A 39 -16.40 12.41 -11.67
N GLU A 40 -15.38 13.24 -11.74
CA GLU A 40 -15.03 14.03 -12.92
C GLU A 40 -14.61 13.16 -14.12
N ASN A 41 -13.98 12.01 -13.86
CA ASN A 41 -13.52 11.10 -14.89
C ASN A 41 -14.50 9.94 -15.17
N ASN A 42 -15.67 9.96 -14.55
CA ASN A 42 -16.69 8.92 -14.69
C ASN A 42 -16.16 7.51 -14.39
N GLU A 43 -15.16 7.44 -13.49
CA GLU A 43 -14.52 6.20 -13.03
C GLU A 43 -15.29 5.64 -11.82
N ASN A 44 -15.35 4.31 -11.72
CA ASN A 44 -15.80 3.69 -10.48
C ASN A 44 -14.79 3.98 -9.38
N PHE A 45 -15.28 4.50 -8.24
CA PHE A 45 -14.45 4.80 -7.07
C PHE A 45 -14.05 3.49 -6.36
N THR A 46 -13.15 2.74 -6.98
CA THR A 46 -12.61 1.49 -6.44
C THR A 46 -11.09 1.48 -6.46
N GLU A 47 -10.47 1.94 -7.53
CA GLU A 47 -9.04 1.92 -7.69
C GLU A 47 -8.57 3.01 -8.67
N ILE A 48 -7.53 3.75 -8.28
CA ILE A 48 -6.86 4.72 -9.14
C ILE A 48 -5.41 4.27 -9.30
N LEU A 49 -5.12 3.65 -10.43
CA LEU A 49 -3.76 3.21 -10.76
C LEU A 49 -2.89 4.39 -11.16
N GLN A 50 -1.61 4.36 -10.78
CA GLN A 50 -0.62 5.41 -11.01
C GLN A 50 -1.14 6.79 -10.54
N ALA A 51 -1.72 6.82 -9.35
CA ALA A 51 -2.36 8.01 -8.79
C ALA A 51 -1.43 9.23 -8.80
N HIS A 52 -0.11 9.05 -8.63
CA HIS A 52 0.87 10.13 -8.68
C HIS A 52 0.95 10.88 -10.03
N ASN A 53 0.51 10.24 -11.12
CA ASN A 53 0.44 10.87 -12.45
C ASN A 53 -0.89 11.60 -12.69
N LYS A 54 -1.90 11.29 -11.89
CA LYS A 54 -3.27 11.77 -12.06
C LYS A 54 -3.67 12.82 -11.02
N ILE A 55 -3.20 12.66 -9.80
CA ILE A 55 -3.57 13.47 -8.64
C ILE A 55 -2.30 14.07 -8.01
N PRO A 56 -2.12 15.41 -8.04
CA PRO A 56 -0.91 16.05 -7.50
C PRO A 56 -0.61 15.73 -6.04
N GLN A 57 -1.65 15.55 -5.19
CA GLN A 57 -1.46 15.16 -3.79
C GLN A 57 -0.89 13.74 -3.65
N ALA A 58 -1.24 12.81 -4.53
CA ALA A 58 -0.63 11.48 -4.53
C ALA A 58 0.87 11.54 -4.81
N LEU A 59 1.29 12.44 -5.71
CA LEU A 59 2.71 12.70 -5.94
C LEU A 59 3.38 13.35 -4.71
N SER A 60 2.68 14.21 -3.98
CA SER A 60 3.22 14.82 -2.76
C SER A 60 3.44 13.78 -1.66
N PHE A 61 2.55 12.80 -1.52
CA PHE A 61 2.74 11.69 -0.58
C PHE A 61 3.91 10.80 -0.98
N LEU A 62 4.03 10.45 -2.26
CA LEU A 62 5.16 9.67 -2.76
C LEU A 62 6.51 10.36 -2.48
N LYS A 63 6.53 11.71 -2.51
CA LYS A 63 7.72 12.54 -2.24
C LYS A 63 7.80 13.04 -0.80
N ASN A 64 6.88 12.64 0.08
CA ASN A 64 6.87 13.12 1.45
C ASN A 64 8.19 12.75 2.15
N PRO A 65 8.96 13.72 2.68
CA PRO A 65 10.27 13.46 3.23
C PRO A 65 10.26 12.50 4.42
N LYS A 66 9.18 12.46 5.22
CA LYS A 66 9.04 11.50 6.32
C LYS A 66 8.90 10.07 5.79
N ILE A 67 8.07 9.88 4.74
CA ILE A 67 7.87 8.57 4.09
C ILE A 67 9.16 8.12 3.44
N VAL A 68 9.79 9.00 2.66
CA VAL A 68 11.05 8.71 1.97
C VAL A 68 12.14 8.33 2.97
N ASP A 69 12.31 9.07 4.10
CA ASP A 69 13.27 8.76 5.15
C ASP A 69 13.04 7.38 5.78
N ILE A 70 11.78 7.03 6.04
CA ILE A 70 11.43 5.71 6.57
C ILE A 70 11.81 4.62 5.58
N ILE A 71 11.39 4.73 4.32
CA ILE A 71 11.65 3.73 3.28
C ILE A 71 13.14 3.57 3.03
N GLN A 72 13.89 4.67 2.89
CA GLN A 72 15.34 4.63 2.70
C GLN A 72 16.08 4.01 3.89
N THR A 73 15.60 4.29 5.13
CA THR A 73 16.16 3.67 6.33
C THR A 73 15.96 2.16 6.32
N LEU A 74 14.77 1.68 5.95
CA LEU A 74 14.46 0.25 5.91
C LEU A 74 15.14 -0.46 4.74
N LEU A 75 15.23 0.17 3.57
CA LEU A 75 15.98 -0.35 2.41
C LEU A 75 17.50 -0.28 2.57
N LYS A 76 18.00 0.52 3.52
CA LYS A 76 19.44 0.82 3.70
C LYS A 76 20.07 1.43 2.45
N GLY A 77 19.34 2.22 1.71
CA GLY A 77 19.77 2.81 0.44
C GLY A 77 18.80 3.84 -0.11
N GLU A 78 19.10 4.36 -1.29
CA GLU A 78 18.23 5.29 -2.00
C GLU A 78 16.94 4.58 -2.44
N ALA A 79 15.81 5.27 -2.28
CA ALA A 79 14.51 4.78 -2.71
C ALA A 79 14.07 5.44 -4.02
N VAL A 80 13.52 4.64 -4.92
CA VAL A 80 12.87 5.09 -6.15
C VAL A 80 11.41 4.72 -6.08
N GLY A 81 10.50 5.71 -6.23
CA GLY A 81 9.07 5.45 -6.29
C GLY A 81 8.69 4.83 -7.64
N LEU A 82 8.17 3.62 -7.61
CA LEU A 82 7.81 2.87 -8.81
C LEU A 82 6.35 3.08 -9.20
N GLN A 83 5.44 2.98 -8.25
CA GLN A 83 4.00 3.00 -8.49
C GLN A 83 3.25 3.53 -7.29
N THR A 84 2.08 4.11 -7.53
CA THR A 84 1.09 4.41 -6.50
C THR A 84 -0.26 3.91 -6.94
N VAL A 85 -0.99 3.34 -5.99
CA VAL A 85 -2.38 2.89 -6.18
C VAL A 85 -3.19 3.46 -5.04
N CYS A 86 -4.32 4.09 -5.36
CA CYS A 86 -5.33 4.42 -4.36
C CYS A 86 -6.44 3.40 -4.49
N SER A 87 -6.63 2.56 -3.47
CA SER A 87 -7.67 1.53 -3.45
C SER A 87 -8.75 1.89 -2.45
N PHE A 88 -10.01 1.80 -2.88
CA PHE A 88 -11.17 2.09 -2.05
C PHE A 88 -12.16 0.95 -2.11
N LYS A 89 -12.67 0.55 -0.96
CA LYS A 89 -13.76 -0.42 -0.86
C LYS A 89 -15.03 0.30 -0.47
N LYS A 90 -15.99 0.36 -1.38
CA LYS A 90 -17.29 0.94 -1.08
C LYS A 90 -18.17 -0.09 -0.37
N TYR A 91 -18.63 0.26 0.83
CA TYR A 91 -19.55 -0.59 1.59
C TYR A 91 -20.79 -1.01 0.76
N ASN A 92 -21.24 -2.25 0.92
CA ASN A 92 -22.36 -2.84 0.17
C ASN A 92 -22.19 -2.88 -1.36
N THR A 93 -20.97 -3.00 -1.86
CA THR A 93 -20.71 -3.26 -3.29
C THR A 93 -20.09 -4.64 -3.47
N ILE A 94 -20.21 -5.18 -4.68
CA ILE A 94 -19.56 -6.45 -5.03
C ILE A 94 -18.05 -6.40 -4.74
N SER A 95 -17.40 -5.25 -4.96
CA SER A 95 -15.99 -5.07 -4.66
C SER A 95 -15.64 -5.16 -3.17
N ALA A 96 -16.59 -4.87 -2.26
CA ALA A 96 -16.39 -5.01 -0.83
C ALA A 96 -16.40 -6.48 -0.35
N GLU A 97 -17.05 -7.36 -1.11
CA GLU A 97 -17.14 -8.79 -0.81
C GLU A 97 -15.87 -9.56 -1.25
N TYR A 98 -15.03 -8.92 -2.06
CA TYR A 98 -13.82 -9.54 -2.56
C TYR A 98 -12.62 -9.26 -1.65
N ALA A 99 -12.01 -10.32 -1.15
CA ALA A 99 -10.72 -10.23 -0.49
C ALA A 99 -9.59 -10.48 -1.50
N TRP A 100 -8.54 -9.71 -1.40
CA TRP A 100 -7.30 -10.03 -2.10
C TRP A 100 -6.75 -11.35 -1.58
N ASN A 101 -6.39 -12.25 -2.48
CA ASN A 101 -5.70 -13.47 -2.09
C ASN A 101 -4.35 -13.13 -1.46
N PRO A 102 -3.87 -13.92 -0.50
CA PRO A 102 -2.51 -13.80 0.00
C PRO A 102 -1.50 -13.82 -1.15
N HIS A 103 -0.60 -12.86 -1.19
CA HIS A 103 0.42 -12.73 -2.21
C HIS A 103 1.64 -11.99 -1.64
N GLN A 104 2.73 -12.04 -2.38
CA GLN A 104 3.91 -11.22 -2.15
C GLN A 104 3.93 -10.14 -3.23
N ASP A 105 3.94 -8.86 -2.84
CA ASP A 105 3.93 -7.74 -3.80
C ASP A 105 5.09 -7.82 -4.79
N ASN A 106 6.25 -8.28 -4.34
CA ASN A 106 7.42 -8.43 -5.21
C ASN A 106 7.24 -9.49 -6.30
N SER A 107 6.21 -10.35 -6.23
CA SER A 107 5.91 -11.27 -7.33
C SER A 107 5.56 -10.56 -8.63
N TYR A 108 5.04 -9.33 -8.56
CA TYR A 108 4.73 -8.51 -9.74
C TYR A 108 5.93 -7.75 -10.27
N MET A 109 6.79 -7.28 -9.37
CA MET A 109 7.94 -6.44 -9.72
C MET A 109 9.18 -7.26 -10.03
N GLN A 110 9.31 -8.46 -9.43
CA GLN A 110 10.47 -9.35 -9.56
C GLN A 110 11.80 -8.64 -9.31
N SER A 111 11.78 -7.73 -8.35
CA SER A 111 12.97 -7.02 -7.90
C SER A 111 13.89 -7.94 -7.12
N GLU A 112 15.16 -7.59 -7.01
CA GLU A 112 16.11 -8.32 -6.18
C GLU A 112 15.62 -8.43 -4.73
N LYS A 113 15.97 -9.52 -4.05
CA LYS A 113 15.60 -9.75 -2.66
C LYS A 113 16.01 -8.56 -1.80
N ASN A 114 15.10 -8.10 -0.95
CA ASN A 114 15.27 -6.96 -0.04
C ASN A 114 15.43 -5.57 -0.71
N SER A 115 15.15 -5.45 -1.99
CA SER A 115 15.19 -4.17 -2.71
C SER A 115 13.83 -3.54 -2.96
N TYR A 116 12.74 -4.19 -2.52
CA TYR A 116 11.37 -3.73 -2.73
C TYR A 116 10.60 -3.61 -1.40
N ILE A 117 9.93 -2.49 -1.21
CA ILE A 117 9.03 -2.24 -0.08
C ILE A 117 7.75 -1.60 -0.60
N SER A 118 6.60 -2.12 -0.18
CA SER A 118 5.31 -1.44 -0.31
C SER A 118 5.06 -0.58 0.92
N GLY A 119 4.62 0.64 0.72
CA GLY A 119 4.22 1.56 1.79
C GLY A 119 2.75 1.93 1.66
N ASP A 120 1.93 1.48 2.60
CA ASP A 120 0.50 1.77 2.63
C ASP A 120 0.20 2.96 3.54
N ILE A 121 -0.45 3.97 3.00
CA ILE A 121 -1.00 5.10 3.76
C ILE A 121 -2.47 4.80 4.03
N ILE A 122 -2.79 4.56 5.29
CA ILE A 122 -4.16 4.27 5.72
C ILE A 122 -4.93 5.60 5.84
N LEU A 123 -5.92 5.77 4.98
CA LEU A 123 -6.71 7.01 4.86
C LEU A 123 -7.99 7.00 5.70
N ASP A 124 -8.42 5.83 6.17
CA ASP A 124 -9.64 5.64 6.96
C ASP A 124 -9.49 4.41 7.85
N ASP A 125 -10.38 4.23 8.83
CA ASP A 125 -10.33 3.11 9.77
C ASP A 125 -10.47 1.75 9.08
N HIS A 126 -9.47 0.89 9.24
CA HIS A 126 -9.48 -0.49 8.74
C HIS A 126 -10.08 -1.45 9.77
N LEU A 127 -11.39 -1.42 9.91
CA LEU A 127 -12.13 -2.30 10.83
C LEU A 127 -12.25 -3.72 10.27
N GLU A 128 -12.60 -4.67 11.15
CA GLU A 128 -12.93 -6.03 10.73
C GLU A 128 -14.15 -6.00 9.77
N GLY A 129 -14.04 -6.72 8.64
CA GLY A 129 -15.07 -6.72 7.60
C GLY A 129 -15.01 -5.57 6.60
N THR A 130 -14.11 -4.59 6.76
CA THR A 130 -13.95 -3.46 5.81
C THR A 130 -12.79 -3.62 4.82
N GLY A 131 -12.20 -4.81 4.75
CA GLY A 131 -11.06 -5.06 3.87
C GLY A 131 -9.72 -4.73 4.51
N ARG A 132 -9.63 -4.93 5.83
CA ARG A 132 -8.38 -4.81 6.59
C ARG A 132 -7.25 -5.59 5.93
N LEU A 133 -6.07 -4.98 5.88
CA LEU A 133 -4.85 -5.64 5.47
C LEU A 133 -4.40 -6.64 6.54
N TYR A 134 -3.94 -7.80 6.10
CA TYR A 134 -3.32 -8.83 6.94
C TYR A 134 -1.93 -9.13 6.40
N VAL A 135 -1.00 -9.39 7.31
CA VAL A 135 0.38 -9.74 6.97
C VAL A 135 0.76 -11.08 7.60
N TYR A 136 1.70 -11.78 6.99
CA TYR A 136 2.31 -13.01 7.51
C TYR A 136 3.70 -12.67 8.05
N PRO A 137 3.86 -12.48 9.37
CA PRO A 137 5.15 -12.08 9.94
C PRO A 137 6.25 -13.09 9.60
N GLY A 138 7.40 -12.59 9.16
CA GLY A 138 8.56 -13.41 8.80
C GLY A 138 8.55 -13.96 7.36
N SER A 139 7.43 -13.84 6.62
CA SER A 139 7.34 -14.34 5.25
C SER A 139 8.27 -13.63 4.24
N HIS A 140 8.80 -12.48 4.59
CA HIS A 140 9.77 -11.74 3.78
C HIS A 140 11.15 -12.42 3.70
N GLU A 141 11.44 -13.35 4.62
CA GLU A 141 12.67 -14.14 4.58
C GLU A 141 12.61 -15.26 3.54
N GLU A 142 11.40 -15.67 3.15
CA GLU A 142 11.19 -16.65 2.10
C GLU A 142 11.54 -16.06 0.73
N ASP A 143 11.90 -16.95 -0.20
CA ASP A 143 11.99 -16.58 -1.60
C ASP A 143 10.58 -16.35 -2.20
N LEU A 144 10.49 -15.80 -3.40
CA LEU A 144 9.21 -15.66 -4.07
C LEU A 144 8.55 -17.04 -4.21
N LEU A 145 7.38 -17.16 -3.61
CA LEU A 145 6.56 -18.36 -3.70
C LEU A 145 6.08 -18.56 -5.13
N PRO A 146 6.02 -19.81 -5.63
CA PRO A 146 5.53 -20.05 -6.96
C PRO A 146 4.07 -19.60 -7.10
N PHE A 147 3.78 -18.89 -8.18
CA PHE A 147 2.41 -18.61 -8.58
C PHE A 147 1.72 -19.92 -8.97
N GLU A 148 0.51 -20.14 -8.51
CA GLU A 148 -0.38 -21.08 -9.18
C GLU A 148 -0.76 -20.45 -10.53
N GLU A 149 -0.27 -21.03 -11.62
CA GLU A 149 -0.70 -20.67 -12.97
C GLU A 149 -2.22 -20.77 -13.05
N ASN A 150 -2.88 -19.72 -13.53
CA ASN A 150 -4.33 -19.56 -13.74
C ASN A 150 -5.18 -19.01 -12.57
N LYS A 151 -4.62 -18.52 -11.51
CA LYS A 151 -5.36 -17.62 -10.66
C LYS A 151 -4.90 -16.19 -10.93
N SER A 152 -5.29 -15.66 -12.11
CA SER A 152 -5.61 -14.24 -12.18
C SER A 152 -6.26 -13.87 -10.86
N PHE A 153 -6.05 -12.69 -10.33
CA PHE A 153 -6.70 -12.10 -9.17
C PHE A 153 -8.14 -12.61 -8.96
N ASP A 154 -8.31 -13.92 -8.78
CA ASP A 154 -9.57 -14.55 -8.51
C ASP A 154 -9.91 -14.22 -7.08
N LEU A 155 -10.57 -13.08 -6.97
CA LEU A 155 -11.31 -12.67 -5.81
C LEU A 155 -12.16 -13.88 -5.42
N LYS A 156 -11.81 -14.59 -4.36
CA LYS A 156 -12.66 -15.65 -3.86
C LYS A 156 -13.95 -15.02 -3.35
N LYS A 157 -15.07 -15.55 -3.84
CA LYS A 157 -16.37 -15.35 -3.25
C LYS A 157 -16.40 -15.84 -1.81
#